data_b1119904c235e29a907f763be031ceb5
#
_entry.id   b1119904c235e29a907f763be031ceb5
#
_cell.length_a   1.000
_cell.length_b   1.000
_cell.length_c   1.000
_cell.angle_alpha   90.00
_cell.angle_beta   90.00
_cell.angle_gamma   90.00
#
_symmetry.space_group_name_H-M   'P 1'
#
loop_
_entity.id
_entity.type
_entity.pdbx_description
1 polymer ?
#
loop_
_entity_poly.entity_id
_entity_poly.type
_entity_poly.pdbx_seq_one_letter_code
_entity_poly.pdbx_strand_id
1 'polypeptide(L)'
;MANYAINGFGRIGRNVLRAMTQKQVQQIRAINDLTDTHTLAHLLKWDSVHGEFDGEIGYDDENIIVRGHKIKILKERDPANLPWKKLDVDVVLESTGFFTSRDKAKLHLNKAGANRVLISAPAKDPDVTICIGVNDDLFDPAKHKIVSNASCTTNCLAPMAKVLNDKFGIAHGFMSTIHSYTNDQRILDFPHKDLRRARAAAINIIPSTTGAAKAIGEVIPELKGKLNGGAFRVPTPDGSVTDFTAVLEKDATVDAVNAAFKEAASDKSYKGVVEYSDEALVSQDIVGNPHSCIFDSKLTLMLGNRFVKVVGWYDNEWGYSNRCVELLELLGR
;
A
#
# COMPACT_ATOMS: atom_id res chain seq x y z
N MET A 1 -0.95 0.60 25.10
CA MET A 1 -0.45 0.78 23.71
C MET A 1 -0.34 -0.59 23.11
N ALA A 2 -0.79 -0.78 21.88
CA ALA A 2 -0.71 -2.07 21.22
C ALA A 2 0.73 -2.45 20.85
N ASN A 3 0.99 -3.74 20.81
CA ASN A 3 2.26 -4.32 20.40
C ASN A 3 2.13 -4.93 19.03
N TYR A 4 3.11 -4.72 18.17
CA TYR A 4 3.10 -5.16 16.78
C TYR A 4 4.17 -6.20 16.50
N ALA A 5 3.93 -7.02 15.49
CA ALA A 5 4.95 -7.84 14.85
C ALA A 5 4.88 -7.71 13.33
N ILE A 6 5.99 -7.95 12.66
CA ILE A 6 6.08 -7.96 11.20
C ILE A 6 6.41 -9.38 10.75
N ASN A 7 5.55 -9.98 9.94
CA ASN A 7 5.81 -11.26 9.28
C ASN A 7 6.17 -11.01 7.82
N GLY A 8 7.44 -11.22 7.47
CA GLY A 8 8.04 -10.86 6.18
C GLY A 8 8.73 -9.49 6.21
N PHE A 9 10.04 -9.49 6.21
CA PHE A 9 10.86 -8.27 6.25
C PHE A 9 11.46 -7.94 4.88
N GLY A 10 10.62 -8.11 3.84
CA GLY A 10 10.89 -7.68 2.47
C GLY A 10 10.80 -6.15 2.30
N ARG A 11 10.59 -5.68 1.06
CA ARG A 11 10.47 -4.23 0.76
C ARG A 11 9.45 -3.55 1.67
N ILE A 12 8.20 -4.04 1.70
CA ILE A 12 7.12 -3.41 2.47
C ILE A 12 7.36 -3.50 3.98
N GLY A 13 7.74 -4.67 4.50
CA GLY A 13 8.02 -4.80 5.93
C GLY A 13 9.11 -3.85 6.44
N ARG A 14 10.20 -3.66 5.65
CA ARG A 14 11.26 -2.70 5.97
C ARG A 14 10.78 -1.26 5.84
N ASN A 15 10.07 -0.91 4.77
CA ASN A 15 9.57 0.45 4.58
C ASN A 15 8.52 0.86 5.61
N VAL A 16 7.68 -0.07 6.07
CA VAL A 16 6.77 0.16 7.20
C VAL A 16 7.56 0.51 8.47
N LEU A 17 8.61 -0.26 8.79
CA LEU A 17 9.46 0.04 9.95
C LEU A 17 10.20 1.39 9.77
N ARG A 18 10.68 1.70 8.57
CA ARG A 18 11.34 2.97 8.24
C ARG A 18 10.38 4.17 8.38
N ALA A 19 9.10 4.01 8.05
CA ALA A 19 8.09 5.05 8.17
C ALA A 19 7.60 5.28 9.62
N MET A 20 7.89 4.35 10.53
CA MET A 20 7.51 4.46 11.93
C MET A 20 8.31 5.52 12.68
N THR A 21 7.64 6.28 13.53
CA THR A 21 8.28 7.11 14.57
C THR A 21 9.02 6.25 15.57
N GLN A 22 9.95 6.83 16.34
CA GLN A 22 10.68 6.10 17.37
C GLN A 22 9.74 5.43 18.38
N LYS A 23 8.64 6.10 18.77
CA LYS A 23 7.63 5.54 19.68
C LYS A 23 6.94 4.30 19.11
N GLN A 24 6.63 4.31 17.81
CA GLN A 24 6.02 3.17 17.12
C GLN A 24 7.02 2.01 16.95
N VAL A 25 8.29 2.30 16.67
CA VAL A 25 9.35 1.27 16.62
C VAL A 25 9.45 0.53 17.96
N GLN A 26 9.30 1.21 19.10
CA GLN A 26 9.32 0.59 20.44
C GLN A 26 8.15 -0.37 20.68
N GLN A 27 7.10 -0.31 19.87
CA GLN A 27 5.96 -1.23 19.95
C GLN A 27 6.17 -2.52 19.13
N ILE A 28 7.23 -2.59 18.30
CA ILE A 28 7.57 -3.81 17.54
C ILE A 28 8.23 -4.82 18.48
N ARG A 29 7.56 -5.95 18.70
CA ARG A 29 8.03 -7.05 19.58
C ARG A 29 8.94 -8.03 18.85
N ALA A 30 8.59 -8.33 17.60
CA ALA A 30 9.39 -9.24 16.79
C ALA A 30 9.17 -9.00 15.29
N ILE A 31 10.16 -9.44 14.52
CA ILE A 31 10.10 -9.58 13.08
C ILE A 31 10.34 -11.06 12.77
N ASN A 32 9.53 -11.63 11.91
CA ASN A 32 9.75 -12.98 11.39
C ASN A 32 10.20 -12.89 9.92
N ASP A 33 11.39 -13.41 9.65
CA ASP A 33 11.94 -13.58 8.29
C ASP A 33 12.93 -14.73 8.31
N LEU A 34 13.09 -15.45 7.20
CA LEU A 34 13.98 -16.60 7.11
C LEU A 34 15.46 -16.22 6.95
N THR A 35 15.73 -14.94 6.74
CA THR A 35 17.07 -14.37 6.55
C THR A 35 17.75 -14.13 7.91
N ASP A 36 19.08 -14.09 7.92
CA ASP A 36 19.87 -13.78 9.13
C ASP A 36 19.79 -12.30 9.54
N THR A 37 20.08 -12.04 10.81
CA THR A 37 19.98 -10.70 11.42
C THR A 37 20.92 -9.68 10.78
N HIS A 38 22.13 -10.10 10.41
CA HIS A 38 23.11 -9.21 9.75
C HIS A 38 22.59 -8.72 8.40
N THR A 39 22.14 -9.64 7.56
CA THR A 39 21.57 -9.30 6.24
C THR A 39 20.33 -8.42 6.37
N LEU A 40 19.44 -8.73 7.30
CA LEU A 40 18.22 -7.92 7.52
C LEU A 40 18.56 -6.51 8.03
N ALA A 41 19.51 -6.37 8.96
CA ALA A 41 19.98 -5.08 9.45
C ALA A 41 20.65 -4.26 8.36
N HIS A 42 21.48 -4.90 7.52
CA HIS A 42 22.13 -4.25 6.37
C HIS A 42 21.11 -3.70 5.38
N LEU A 43 20.11 -4.52 4.99
CA LEU A 43 19.05 -4.12 4.06
C LEU A 43 18.05 -3.12 4.65
N LEU A 44 17.93 -3.03 5.97
CA LEU A 44 17.17 -1.98 6.63
C LEU A 44 17.94 -0.65 6.60
N LYS A 45 19.26 -0.71 6.84
CA LYS A 45 20.12 0.47 6.86
C LYS A 45 20.27 1.09 5.48
N TRP A 46 20.55 0.27 4.47
CA TRP A 46 20.85 0.71 3.11
C TRP A 46 19.73 0.31 2.16
N ASP A 47 19.12 1.30 1.53
CA ASP A 47 18.09 1.09 0.52
C ASP A 47 18.42 1.83 -0.76
N SER A 48 18.40 1.11 -1.89
CA SER A 48 18.80 1.69 -3.19
C SER A 48 17.80 2.75 -3.71
N VAL A 49 16.57 2.74 -3.22
CA VAL A 49 15.51 3.69 -3.61
C VAL A 49 15.38 4.80 -2.58
N HIS A 50 15.23 4.42 -1.29
CA HIS A 50 14.95 5.35 -0.21
C HIS A 50 16.20 5.81 0.58
N GLY A 51 17.39 5.41 0.15
CA GLY A 51 18.65 5.83 0.75
C GLY A 51 18.95 5.21 2.13
N GLU A 52 19.87 5.81 2.86
CA GLU A 52 20.27 5.36 4.19
C GLU A 52 19.11 5.59 5.19
N PHE A 53 18.97 4.66 6.14
CA PHE A 53 18.01 4.80 7.24
C PHE A 53 18.42 5.97 8.17
N ASP A 54 17.48 6.84 8.46
CA ASP A 54 17.68 7.93 9.42
C ASP A 54 17.64 7.39 10.87
N GLY A 55 18.79 7.00 11.38
CA GLY A 55 18.99 6.50 12.73
C GLY A 55 19.98 5.34 12.82
N GLU A 56 20.29 4.94 14.04
CA GLU A 56 21.21 3.85 14.29
C GLU A 56 20.57 2.49 14.05
N ILE A 57 21.28 1.64 13.30
CA ILE A 57 20.95 0.23 13.10
C ILE A 57 22.11 -0.64 13.57
N GLY A 58 21.80 -1.56 14.46
CA GLY A 58 22.70 -2.61 14.93
C GLY A 58 22.04 -3.99 14.84
N TYR A 59 22.79 -5.02 15.18
CA TYR A 59 22.29 -6.39 15.25
C TYR A 59 23.14 -7.22 16.25
N ASP A 60 22.54 -8.28 16.76
CA ASP A 60 23.21 -9.40 17.40
C ASP A 60 22.66 -10.72 16.79
N ASP A 61 23.03 -11.87 17.34
CA ASP A 61 22.65 -13.18 16.76
C ASP A 61 21.13 -13.40 16.69
N GLU A 62 20.37 -12.75 17.57
CA GLU A 62 18.92 -12.97 17.70
C GLU A 62 18.08 -11.71 17.40
N ASN A 63 18.68 -10.52 17.32
CA ASN A 63 17.96 -9.27 17.25
C ASN A 63 18.50 -8.31 16.18
N ILE A 64 17.62 -7.48 15.68
CA ILE A 64 17.97 -6.20 15.04
C ILE A 64 17.76 -5.11 16.09
N ILE A 65 18.67 -4.14 16.13
CA ILE A 65 18.63 -3.01 17.05
C ILE A 65 18.35 -1.75 16.24
N VAL A 66 17.21 -1.12 16.47
CA VAL A 66 16.77 0.06 15.72
C VAL A 66 16.61 1.22 16.71
N ARG A 67 17.42 2.28 16.55
CA ARG A 67 17.40 3.44 17.44
C ARG A 67 17.47 3.03 18.93
N GLY A 68 18.33 2.04 19.23
CA GLY A 68 18.52 1.48 20.57
C GLY A 68 17.47 0.44 21.02
N HIS A 69 16.38 0.25 20.30
CA HIS A 69 15.37 -0.74 20.63
C HIS A 69 15.71 -2.11 20.00
N LYS A 70 15.77 -3.17 20.84
CA LYS A 70 15.99 -4.55 20.36
C LYS A 70 14.71 -5.18 19.89
N ILE A 71 14.70 -5.60 18.64
CA ILE A 71 13.58 -6.31 17.99
C ILE A 71 14.00 -7.75 17.72
N LYS A 72 13.30 -8.71 18.30
CA LYS A 72 13.61 -10.14 18.15
C LYS A 72 13.37 -10.60 16.72
N ILE A 73 14.33 -11.34 16.15
CA ILE A 73 14.19 -12.00 14.85
C ILE A 73 13.80 -13.45 15.06
N LEU A 74 12.69 -13.82 14.42
CA LEU A 74 12.20 -15.19 14.33
C LEU A 74 12.47 -15.72 12.94
N LYS A 75 12.65 -17.05 12.81
CA LYS A 75 12.98 -17.74 11.54
C LYS A 75 11.99 -18.89 11.30
N GLU A 76 10.70 -18.58 11.47
CA GLU A 76 9.64 -19.60 11.36
C GLU A 76 8.93 -19.49 10.02
N ARG A 77 8.81 -20.60 9.34
CA ARG A 77 8.16 -20.71 8.03
C ARG A 77 6.64 -20.81 8.13
N ASP A 78 6.14 -21.52 9.14
CA ASP A 78 4.71 -21.70 9.37
C ASP A 78 4.19 -20.69 10.39
N PRO A 79 3.30 -19.75 10.01
CA PRO A 79 2.75 -18.77 10.93
C PRO A 79 2.06 -19.37 12.15
N ALA A 80 1.59 -20.61 12.07
CA ALA A 80 0.96 -21.31 13.19
C ALA A 80 1.89 -21.54 14.38
N ASN A 81 3.20 -21.60 14.15
CA ASN A 81 4.22 -21.86 15.16
C ASN A 81 4.83 -20.58 15.75
N LEU A 82 4.44 -19.41 15.23
CA LEU A 82 4.95 -18.13 15.72
C LEU A 82 4.43 -17.82 17.13
N PRO A 83 5.29 -17.34 18.05
CA PRO A 83 4.95 -17.23 19.46
C PRO A 83 4.27 -15.87 19.78
N TRP A 84 3.32 -15.41 19.00
CA TRP A 84 2.72 -14.08 19.15
C TRP A 84 2.10 -13.84 20.51
N LYS A 85 1.37 -14.84 21.02
CA LYS A 85 0.80 -14.78 22.38
C LYS A 85 1.87 -14.63 23.47
N LYS A 86 3.00 -15.36 23.34
CA LYS A 86 4.11 -15.30 24.32
C LYS A 86 4.85 -13.96 24.27
N LEU A 87 4.85 -13.30 23.11
CA LEU A 87 5.48 -12.01 22.87
C LEU A 87 4.52 -10.84 23.07
N ASP A 88 3.28 -11.11 23.52
CA ASP A 88 2.24 -10.10 23.77
C ASP A 88 1.98 -9.24 22.51
N VAL A 89 1.84 -9.89 21.35
CA VAL A 89 1.59 -9.23 20.07
C VAL A 89 0.09 -9.06 19.86
N ASP A 90 -0.36 -7.83 19.71
CA ASP A 90 -1.75 -7.50 19.41
C ASP A 90 -2.06 -7.58 17.91
N VAL A 91 -1.22 -6.97 17.07
CA VAL A 91 -1.45 -6.91 15.62
C VAL A 91 -0.21 -7.38 14.87
N VAL A 92 -0.43 -8.27 13.90
CA VAL A 92 0.61 -8.73 12.97
C VAL A 92 0.44 -8.02 11.64
N LEU A 93 1.51 -7.39 11.15
CA LEU A 93 1.62 -7.02 9.74
C LEU A 93 2.05 -8.24 8.94
N GLU A 94 1.18 -8.75 8.10
CA GLU A 94 1.49 -9.83 7.16
C GLU A 94 1.99 -9.24 5.84
N SER A 95 3.30 -9.29 5.60
CA SER A 95 3.99 -8.70 4.45
C SER A 95 4.87 -9.67 3.67
N THR A 96 4.64 -10.99 3.83
CA THR A 96 5.35 -12.03 3.06
C THR A 96 4.84 -12.17 1.63
N GLY A 97 3.61 -11.76 1.36
CA GLY A 97 2.91 -12.01 0.09
C GLY A 97 2.37 -13.44 -0.07
N PHE A 98 2.58 -14.35 0.90
CA PHE A 98 2.14 -15.74 0.82
C PHE A 98 0.82 -16.02 1.55
N PHE A 99 0.53 -15.28 2.62
CA PHE A 99 -0.64 -15.51 3.49
C PHE A 99 -1.73 -14.46 3.26
N THR A 100 -2.07 -14.24 1.99
CA THR A 100 -3.00 -13.19 1.53
C THR A 100 -4.46 -13.62 1.45
N SER A 101 -4.84 -14.73 2.06
CA SER A 101 -6.26 -15.14 2.18
C SER A 101 -6.63 -15.25 3.65
N ARG A 102 -7.93 -15.08 3.95
CA ARG A 102 -8.48 -15.29 5.30
C ARG A 102 -7.99 -16.60 5.92
N ASP A 103 -8.09 -17.70 5.18
CA ASP A 103 -7.73 -19.03 5.68
C ASP A 103 -6.26 -19.17 6.06
N LYS A 104 -5.40 -18.50 5.35
CA LYS A 104 -3.96 -18.48 5.68
C LYS A 104 -3.64 -17.49 6.80
N ALA A 105 -4.19 -16.27 6.73
CA ALA A 105 -3.92 -15.22 7.71
C ALA A 105 -4.44 -15.57 9.11
N LYS A 106 -5.55 -16.33 9.22
CA LYS A 106 -6.09 -16.77 10.52
C LYS A 106 -5.15 -17.67 11.33
N LEU A 107 -4.08 -18.22 10.74
CA LEU A 107 -3.04 -18.95 11.48
C LEU A 107 -2.36 -18.06 12.52
N HIS A 108 -2.15 -16.79 12.21
CA HIS A 108 -1.61 -15.81 13.17
C HIS A 108 -2.52 -15.59 14.38
N LEU A 109 -3.85 -15.75 14.21
CA LEU A 109 -4.84 -15.59 15.28
C LEU A 109 -5.01 -16.86 16.09
N ASN A 110 -5.45 -17.93 15.42
CA ASN A 110 -5.98 -19.14 16.05
C ASN A 110 -4.89 -20.03 16.65
N LYS A 111 -3.69 -20.01 16.11
CA LYS A 111 -2.56 -20.85 16.53
C LYS A 111 -1.47 -20.02 17.21
N ALA A 112 -1.03 -18.96 16.59
CA ALA A 112 0.03 -18.09 17.11
C ALA A 112 -0.45 -17.11 18.21
N GLY A 113 -1.74 -16.75 18.19
CA GLY A 113 -2.42 -16.04 19.29
C GLY A 113 -2.29 -14.51 19.25
N ALA A 114 -2.11 -13.90 18.08
CA ALA A 114 -2.30 -12.47 17.88
C ALA A 114 -3.80 -12.12 17.92
N ASN A 115 -4.13 -10.85 18.19
CA ASN A 115 -5.51 -10.39 18.24
C ASN A 115 -6.05 -10.03 16.85
N ARG A 116 -5.20 -9.45 15.96
CA ARG A 116 -5.56 -9.01 14.61
C ARG A 116 -4.42 -9.22 13.62
N VAL A 117 -4.76 -9.24 12.34
CA VAL A 117 -3.80 -9.31 11.23
C VAL A 117 -4.12 -8.20 10.23
N LEU A 118 -3.10 -7.41 9.88
CA LEU A 118 -3.12 -6.50 8.73
C LEU A 118 -2.38 -7.17 7.57
N ILE A 119 -3.08 -7.46 6.48
CA ILE A 119 -2.48 -7.99 5.25
C ILE A 119 -2.06 -6.82 4.37
N SER A 120 -0.77 -6.68 4.09
CA SER A 120 -0.22 -5.64 3.21
C SER A 120 -0.28 -6.02 1.73
N ALA A 121 -1.43 -6.48 1.29
CA ALA A 121 -1.72 -6.87 -0.09
C ALA A 121 -3.25 -6.97 -0.28
N PRO A 122 -3.75 -6.98 -1.53
CA PRO A 122 -5.12 -7.41 -1.80
C PRO A 122 -5.33 -8.82 -1.24
N ALA A 123 -6.36 -8.99 -0.42
CA ALA A 123 -6.62 -10.26 0.25
C ALA A 123 -7.85 -10.98 -0.34
N LYS A 124 -7.83 -12.31 -0.26
CA LYS A 124 -9.00 -13.11 -0.57
C LYS A 124 -9.84 -13.29 0.70
N ASP A 125 -11.09 -12.84 0.65
CA ASP A 125 -12.10 -12.96 1.72
C ASP A 125 -11.61 -12.40 3.09
N PRO A 126 -11.03 -11.17 3.19
CA PRO A 126 -10.73 -10.55 4.48
C PRO A 126 -12.03 -10.23 5.23
N ASP A 127 -11.94 -9.84 6.52
CA ASP A 127 -13.13 -9.33 7.21
C ASP A 127 -13.56 -7.99 6.64
N VAL A 128 -12.57 -7.16 6.27
CA VAL A 128 -12.77 -5.88 5.60
C VAL A 128 -11.52 -5.49 4.82
N THR A 129 -11.71 -4.80 3.69
CA THR A 129 -10.65 -4.11 2.96
C THR A 129 -10.76 -2.61 3.27
N ILE A 130 -9.68 -2.01 3.77
CA ILE A 130 -9.66 -0.60 4.19
C ILE A 130 -8.62 0.19 3.39
N CYS A 131 -9.05 1.33 2.87
CA CYS A 131 -8.20 2.40 2.38
C CYS A 131 -8.41 3.63 3.28
N ILE A 132 -7.38 4.05 4.00
CA ILE A 132 -7.42 5.23 4.88
C ILE A 132 -7.90 6.47 4.11
N GLY A 133 -8.78 7.25 4.72
CA GLY A 133 -9.41 8.44 4.13
C GLY A 133 -10.55 8.13 3.16
N VAL A 134 -10.86 6.85 2.90
CA VAL A 134 -11.94 6.44 2.00
C VAL A 134 -13.05 5.71 2.75
N ASN A 135 -12.70 4.70 3.57
CA ASN A 135 -13.66 3.85 4.27
C ASN A 135 -13.12 3.31 5.62
N ASP A 136 -12.17 3.99 6.23
CA ASP A 136 -11.58 3.56 7.52
C ASP A 136 -12.55 3.70 8.70
N ASP A 137 -13.61 4.49 8.54
CA ASP A 137 -14.74 4.59 9.45
C ASP A 137 -15.57 3.28 9.54
N LEU A 138 -15.45 2.38 8.56
CA LEU A 138 -16.09 1.06 8.59
C LEU A 138 -15.39 0.07 9.53
N PHE A 139 -14.24 0.42 10.09
CA PHE A 139 -13.52 -0.50 10.98
C PHE A 139 -14.30 -0.75 12.28
N ASP A 140 -14.70 -1.99 12.50
CA ASP A 140 -15.34 -2.46 13.73
C ASP A 140 -14.38 -3.43 14.47
N PRO A 141 -13.79 -3.01 15.61
CA PRO A 141 -12.81 -3.83 16.34
C PRO A 141 -13.39 -5.13 16.91
N ALA A 142 -14.71 -5.22 17.07
CA ALA A 142 -15.36 -6.43 17.54
C ALA A 142 -15.48 -7.50 16.44
N LYS A 143 -15.62 -7.08 15.18
CA LYS A 143 -15.89 -7.97 14.04
C LYS A 143 -14.65 -8.19 13.17
N HIS A 144 -13.83 -7.16 12.95
CA HIS A 144 -12.76 -7.18 11.96
C HIS A 144 -11.44 -7.60 12.59
N LYS A 145 -11.05 -8.85 12.38
CA LYS A 145 -9.80 -9.43 12.87
C LYS A 145 -8.74 -9.57 11.78
N ILE A 146 -9.15 -9.76 10.53
CA ILE A 146 -8.27 -9.87 9.36
C ILE A 146 -8.62 -8.75 8.39
N VAL A 147 -7.75 -7.75 8.32
CA VAL A 147 -7.94 -6.53 7.53
C VAL A 147 -6.95 -6.50 6.37
N SER A 148 -7.42 -6.12 5.18
CA SER A 148 -6.56 -5.89 4.02
C SER A 148 -6.37 -4.39 3.79
N ASN A 149 -5.13 -3.96 3.52
CA ASN A 149 -4.83 -2.59 3.04
C ASN A 149 -4.97 -2.46 1.51
N ALA A 150 -5.63 -3.41 0.84
CA ALA A 150 -5.68 -3.46 -0.62
C ALA A 150 -4.29 -3.39 -1.28
N SER A 151 -4.16 -2.75 -2.45
CA SER A 151 -2.88 -2.50 -3.14
C SER A 151 -2.49 -1.02 -3.09
N CYS A 152 -1.22 -0.72 -3.38
CA CYS A 152 -0.75 0.66 -3.54
C CYS A 152 -1.54 1.41 -4.63
N THR A 153 -1.84 0.75 -5.75
CA THR A 153 -2.66 1.31 -6.83
C THR A 153 -4.10 1.57 -6.38
N THR A 154 -4.70 0.66 -5.58
CA THR A 154 -6.04 0.88 -5.01
C THR A 154 -6.04 2.07 -4.06
N ASN A 155 -4.99 2.22 -3.24
CA ASN A 155 -4.86 3.37 -2.33
C ASN A 155 -4.71 4.71 -3.08
N CYS A 156 -4.13 4.73 -4.27
CA CYS A 156 -4.10 5.91 -5.13
C CYS A 156 -5.47 6.16 -5.81
N LEU A 157 -6.05 5.13 -6.42
CA LEU A 157 -7.29 5.26 -7.20
C LEU A 157 -8.53 5.53 -6.33
N ALA A 158 -8.60 4.94 -5.12
CA ALA A 158 -9.80 5.04 -4.28
C ALA A 158 -10.14 6.49 -3.89
N PRO A 159 -9.22 7.31 -3.37
CA PRO A 159 -9.52 8.71 -3.10
C PRO A 159 -9.84 9.50 -4.37
N MET A 160 -9.18 9.21 -5.52
CA MET A 160 -9.51 9.86 -6.78
C MET A 160 -10.95 9.56 -7.22
N ALA A 161 -11.33 8.28 -7.17
CA ALA A 161 -12.66 7.83 -7.53
C ALA A 161 -13.72 8.38 -6.55
N LYS A 162 -13.40 8.45 -5.25
CA LYS A 162 -14.30 8.98 -4.24
C LYS A 162 -14.58 10.46 -4.44
N VAL A 163 -13.54 11.29 -4.66
CA VAL A 163 -13.72 12.74 -4.92
C VAL A 163 -14.57 12.98 -6.15
N LEU A 164 -14.31 12.28 -7.27
CA LEU A 164 -15.11 12.42 -8.48
C LEU A 164 -16.55 11.92 -8.29
N ASN A 165 -16.72 10.78 -7.62
CA ASN A 165 -18.06 10.21 -7.41
C ASN A 165 -18.92 11.07 -6.50
N ASP A 166 -18.37 11.59 -5.40
CA ASP A 166 -19.11 12.41 -4.43
C ASP A 166 -19.54 13.76 -5.03
N LYS A 167 -18.71 14.38 -5.88
CA LYS A 167 -19.00 15.67 -6.49
C LYS A 167 -19.83 15.56 -7.76
N PHE A 168 -19.50 14.64 -8.65
CA PHE A 168 -20.04 14.59 -10.01
C PHE A 168 -20.78 13.29 -10.33
N GLY A 169 -20.66 12.23 -9.53
CA GLY A 169 -21.12 10.89 -9.84
C GLY A 169 -20.27 10.25 -10.94
N ILE A 170 -20.03 8.94 -10.84
CA ILE A 170 -19.33 8.15 -11.86
C ILE A 170 -20.31 7.14 -12.46
N ALA A 171 -20.57 7.25 -13.76
CA ALA A 171 -21.34 6.27 -14.52
C ALA A 171 -20.49 5.00 -14.78
N HIS A 172 -19.31 5.17 -15.33
CA HIS A 172 -18.31 4.11 -15.54
C HIS A 172 -16.94 4.70 -15.83
N GLY A 173 -15.89 3.90 -15.73
CA GLY A 173 -14.53 4.37 -16.01
C GLY A 173 -13.51 3.26 -16.20
N PHE A 174 -12.38 3.66 -16.78
CA PHE A 174 -11.19 2.82 -16.89
C PHE A 174 -9.99 3.49 -16.25
N MET A 175 -9.16 2.68 -15.58
CA MET A 175 -7.87 3.13 -15.11
C MET A 175 -6.74 2.37 -15.80
N SER A 176 -5.65 3.05 -16.06
CA SER A 176 -4.36 2.45 -16.39
C SER A 176 -3.34 2.89 -15.37
N THR A 177 -2.63 1.96 -14.72
CA THR A 177 -1.47 2.35 -13.94
C THR A 177 -0.20 2.08 -14.74
N ILE A 178 0.63 3.12 -14.87
CA ILE A 178 2.01 3.01 -15.33
C ILE A 178 2.84 2.83 -14.06
N HIS A 179 3.25 1.60 -13.82
CA HIS A 179 3.73 1.16 -12.51
C HIS A 179 5.19 0.75 -12.56
N SER A 180 5.96 1.18 -11.59
CA SER A 180 7.33 0.73 -11.39
C SER A 180 7.40 -0.80 -11.26
N TYR A 181 8.55 -1.39 -11.60
CA TYR A 181 8.74 -2.82 -11.44
C TYR A 181 8.76 -3.23 -9.96
N THR A 182 8.40 -4.47 -9.68
CA THR A 182 8.38 -5.02 -8.31
C THR A 182 9.04 -6.39 -8.30
N ASN A 183 9.38 -6.91 -7.11
CA ASN A 183 10.11 -8.17 -6.94
C ASN A 183 9.39 -9.43 -7.45
N ASP A 184 8.13 -9.35 -7.87
CA ASP A 184 7.43 -10.42 -8.56
C ASP A 184 7.87 -10.56 -10.03
N GLN A 185 8.55 -9.54 -10.58
CA GLN A 185 9.09 -9.55 -11.95
C GLN A 185 10.49 -10.16 -11.99
N ARG A 186 10.99 -10.43 -13.20
CA ARG A 186 12.30 -11.02 -13.42
C ARG A 186 13.31 -9.94 -13.84
N ILE A 187 14.54 -10.05 -13.32
CA ILE A 187 15.65 -9.17 -13.75
C ILE A 187 16.01 -9.49 -15.21
N LEU A 188 16.25 -10.77 -15.50
CA LEU A 188 16.41 -11.30 -16.87
C LEU A 188 15.29 -12.29 -17.17
N ASP A 189 15.13 -12.68 -18.44
CA ASP A 189 14.12 -13.65 -18.88
C ASP A 189 14.23 -14.95 -18.06
N PHE A 190 13.18 -15.28 -17.32
CA PHE A 190 13.15 -16.45 -16.44
C PHE A 190 11.71 -16.93 -16.23
N PRO A 191 11.47 -18.24 -16.02
CA PRO A 191 10.12 -18.78 -15.86
C PRO A 191 9.27 -18.04 -14.84
N HIS A 192 8.06 -17.69 -15.26
CA HIS A 192 7.01 -17.07 -14.46
C HIS A 192 5.64 -17.53 -14.99
N LYS A 193 4.62 -17.65 -14.11
CA LYS A 193 3.27 -18.07 -14.51
C LYS A 193 2.59 -17.11 -15.51
N ASP A 194 2.92 -15.83 -15.42
CA ASP A 194 2.55 -14.81 -16.43
C ASP A 194 3.74 -14.65 -17.38
N LEU A 195 3.55 -15.00 -18.66
CA LEU A 195 4.62 -14.99 -19.66
C LEU A 195 5.16 -13.58 -19.96
N ARG A 196 4.37 -12.53 -19.77
CA ARG A 196 4.86 -11.14 -19.90
C ARG A 196 5.75 -10.75 -18.73
N ARG A 197 5.41 -11.15 -17.51
CA ARG A 197 6.27 -10.95 -16.31
C ARG A 197 7.49 -11.87 -16.28
N ALA A 198 7.55 -12.86 -17.15
CA ALA A 198 8.73 -13.69 -17.34
C ALA A 198 9.90 -12.95 -18.02
N ARG A 199 9.62 -11.79 -18.63
CA ARG A 199 10.60 -11.00 -19.37
C ARG A 199 11.32 -10.00 -18.45
N ALA A 200 12.51 -9.58 -18.90
CA ALA A 200 13.38 -8.67 -18.15
C ALA A 200 12.69 -7.33 -17.81
N ALA A 201 12.55 -7.03 -16.53
CA ALA A 201 11.76 -5.90 -16.02
C ALA A 201 12.40 -4.54 -16.34
N ALA A 202 13.74 -4.45 -16.27
CA ALA A 202 14.45 -3.19 -16.34
C ALA A 202 14.64 -2.63 -17.78
N ILE A 203 14.19 -3.37 -18.81
CA ILE A 203 14.37 -2.98 -20.22
C ILE A 203 13.08 -3.07 -21.05
N ASN A 204 11.96 -3.45 -20.42
CA ASN A 204 10.69 -3.65 -21.14
C ASN A 204 9.53 -2.88 -20.50
N ILE A 205 8.63 -2.38 -21.31
CA ILE A 205 7.27 -2.03 -20.91
C ILE A 205 6.44 -3.31 -20.93
N ILE A 206 5.92 -3.74 -19.77
CA ILE A 206 5.26 -5.02 -19.61
C ILE A 206 3.76 -4.81 -19.28
N PRO A 207 2.85 -5.02 -20.26
CA PRO A 207 1.41 -5.05 -19.96
C PRO A 207 1.09 -6.13 -18.95
N SER A 208 0.29 -5.81 -17.94
CA SER A 208 0.00 -6.70 -16.82
C SER A 208 -1.45 -6.54 -16.35
N THR A 209 -2.00 -7.58 -15.78
CA THR A 209 -3.30 -7.48 -15.12
C THR A 209 -3.17 -6.80 -13.76
N THR A 210 -4.23 -6.11 -13.35
CA THR A 210 -4.38 -5.57 -11.99
C THR A 210 -5.80 -5.77 -11.50
N GLY A 211 -5.94 -6.09 -10.23
CA GLY A 211 -7.24 -6.12 -9.55
C GLY A 211 -7.66 -4.78 -8.96
N ALA A 212 -6.82 -3.76 -9.05
CA ALA A 212 -7.01 -2.50 -8.34
C ALA A 212 -8.34 -1.80 -8.66
N ALA A 213 -8.71 -1.71 -9.96
CA ALA A 213 -9.98 -1.10 -10.34
C ALA A 213 -11.21 -1.87 -9.84
N LYS A 214 -11.13 -3.20 -9.82
CA LYS A 214 -12.23 -4.05 -9.28
C LYS A 214 -12.33 -3.94 -7.76
N ALA A 215 -11.19 -3.79 -7.06
CA ALA A 215 -11.13 -3.62 -5.61
C ALA A 215 -11.76 -2.31 -5.14
N ILE A 216 -11.93 -1.30 -6.01
CA ILE A 216 -12.67 -0.07 -5.66
C ILE A 216 -14.08 -0.39 -5.19
N GLY A 217 -14.76 -1.36 -5.81
CA GLY A 217 -16.10 -1.78 -5.37
C GLY A 217 -16.15 -2.46 -3.99
N GLU A 218 -15.02 -2.80 -3.38
CA GLU A 218 -14.93 -3.30 -2.00
C GLU A 218 -14.84 -2.14 -1.00
N VAL A 219 -14.23 -1.02 -1.38
CA VAL A 219 -14.02 0.16 -0.51
C VAL A 219 -15.02 1.29 -0.78
N ILE A 220 -15.60 1.33 -1.99
CA ILE A 220 -16.66 2.26 -2.41
C ILE A 220 -17.77 1.43 -3.09
N PRO A 221 -18.74 0.90 -2.33
CA PRO A 221 -19.75 -0.04 -2.84
C PRO A 221 -20.56 0.47 -4.03
N GLU A 222 -20.79 1.79 -4.11
CA GLU A 222 -21.55 2.46 -5.19
C GLU A 222 -20.84 2.35 -6.55
N LEU A 223 -19.54 2.12 -6.55
CA LEU A 223 -18.72 1.95 -7.76
C LEU A 223 -18.51 0.49 -8.16
N LYS A 224 -19.16 -0.45 -7.44
CA LYS A 224 -19.06 -1.88 -7.78
C LYS A 224 -19.54 -2.17 -9.19
N GLY A 225 -18.65 -2.72 -10.03
CA GLY A 225 -18.94 -3.06 -11.41
C GLY A 225 -18.86 -1.87 -12.40
N LYS A 226 -18.68 -0.65 -11.93
CA LYS A 226 -18.55 0.54 -12.80
C LYS A 226 -17.13 0.77 -13.31
N LEU A 227 -16.10 0.22 -12.63
CA LEU A 227 -14.70 0.45 -12.95
C LEU A 227 -13.96 -0.81 -13.39
N ASN A 228 -13.07 -0.66 -14.37
CA ASN A 228 -12.13 -1.70 -14.79
C ASN A 228 -10.79 -1.06 -15.15
N GLY A 229 -9.76 -1.88 -15.43
CA GLY A 229 -8.45 -1.31 -15.78
C GLY A 229 -7.36 -2.34 -15.96
N GLY A 230 -6.16 -1.81 -16.23
CA GLY A 230 -4.95 -2.57 -16.46
C GLY A 230 -3.71 -1.88 -15.92
N ALA A 231 -2.57 -2.54 -16.06
CA ALA A 231 -1.28 -2.03 -15.64
C ALA A 231 -0.25 -2.16 -16.76
N PHE A 232 0.66 -1.19 -16.84
CA PHE A 232 1.90 -1.30 -17.59
C PHE A 232 3.06 -1.17 -16.62
N ARG A 233 3.89 -2.20 -16.50
CA ARG A 233 5.14 -2.14 -15.75
C ARG A 233 6.20 -1.46 -16.61
N VAL A 234 6.91 -0.52 -16.02
CA VAL A 234 7.94 0.29 -16.71
C VAL A 234 9.29 0.16 -16.01
N PRO A 235 10.41 0.46 -16.71
CA PRO A 235 11.77 0.33 -16.17
C PRO A 235 12.15 1.43 -15.16
N THR A 236 11.31 1.67 -14.17
CA THR A 236 11.59 2.58 -13.03
C THR A 236 11.54 1.79 -11.73
N PRO A 237 12.42 2.06 -10.76
CA PRO A 237 12.47 1.31 -9.51
C PRO A 237 11.30 1.65 -8.57
N ASP A 238 10.82 2.90 -8.61
CA ASP A 238 9.73 3.42 -7.80
C ASP A 238 9.11 4.66 -8.44
N GLY A 239 8.00 5.17 -7.90
CA GLY A 239 7.26 6.29 -8.47
C GLY A 239 6.34 5.85 -9.62
N SER A 240 5.09 5.54 -9.28
CA SER A 240 4.05 5.07 -10.19
C SER A 240 2.99 6.14 -10.43
N VAL A 241 2.20 5.99 -11.50
CA VAL A 241 1.12 6.90 -11.83
C VAL A 241 -0.16 6.15 -12.21
N THR A 242 -1.29 6.62 -11.73
CA THR A 242 -2.64 6.16 -12.13
C THR A 242 -3.25 7.18 -13.09
N ASP A 243 -3.52 6.76 -14.31
CA ASP A 243 -4.32 7.47 -15.31
C ASP A 243 -5.76 6.95 -15.18
N PHE A 244 -6.68 7.80 -14.74
CA PHE A 244 -8.07 7.44 -14.52
C PHE A 244 -8.99 8.24 -15.41
N THR A 245 -9.69 7.55 -16.30
CA THR A 245 -10.67 8.12 -17.23
C THR A 245 -12.06 7.66 -16.84
N ALA A 246 -13.00 8.60 -16.71
CA ALA A 246 -14.38 8.31 -16.30
C ALA A 246 -15.41 9.14 -17.06
N VAL A 247 -16.60 8.55 -17.23
CA VAL A 247 -17.81 9.25 -17.62
C VAL A 247 -18.55 9.66 -16.35
N LEU A 248 -18.77 10.97 -16.20
CA LEU A 248 -19.47 11.56 -15.06
C LEU A 248 -20.98 11.57 -15.29
N GLU A 249 -21.75 11.53 -14.19
CA GLU A 249 -23.21 11.65 -14.22
C GLU A 249 -23.67 13.10 -14.33
N LYS A 250 -22.86 14.05 -13.82
CA LYS A 250 -23.10 15.50 -13.88
C LYS A 250 -22.08 16.17 -14.77
N ASP A 251 -22.47 17.31 -15.32
CA ASP A 251 -21.59 18.15 -16.12
C ASP A 251 -20.49 18.75 -15.22
N ALA A 252 -19.26 18.81 -15.74
CA ALA A 252 -18.11 19.36 -15.08
C ALA A 252 -17.23 20.17 -16.04
N THR A 253 -16.32 20.94 -15.49
CA THR A 253 -15.23 21.61 -16.20
C THR A 253 -13.89 21.18 -15.58
N VAL A 254 -12.78 21.40 -16.30
CA VAL A 254 -11.42 21.16 -15.74
C VAL A 254 -11.25 21.91 -14.41
N ASP A 255 -11.66 23.18 -14.36
CA ASP A 255 -11.53 23.99 -13.14
C ASP A 255 -12.37 23.44 -11.99
N ALA A 256 -13.60 22.97 -12.26
CA ALA A 256 -14.46 22.38 -11.23
C ALA A 256 -13.87 21.06 -10.68
N VAL A 257 -13.30 20.22 -11.55
CA VAL A 257 -12.61 19.00 -11.15
C VAL A 257 -11.38 19.32 -10.30
N ASN A 258 -10.52 20.23 -10.76
CA ASN A 258 -9.31 20.63 -10.04
C ASN A 258 -9.67 21.28 -8.67
N ALA A 259 -10.72 22.09 -8.62
CA ALA A 259 -11.21 22.68 -7.36
C ALA A 259 -11.68 21.61 -6.37
N ALA A 260 -12.37 20.57 -6.84
CA ALA A 260 -12.81 19.45 -6.00
C ALA A 260 -11.63 18.70 -5.37
N PHE A 261 -10.56 18.44 -6.13
CA PHE A 261 -9.36 17.81 -5.59
C PHE A 261 -8.57 18.74 -4.65
N LYS A 262 -8.53 20.03 -4.93
CA LYS A 262 -7.89 21.02 -4.05
C LYS A 262 -8.63 21.14 -2.71
N GLU A 263 -9.96 21.09 -2.73
CA GLU A 263 -10.81 21.03 -1.53
C GLU A 263 -10.51 19.73 -0.75
N ALA A 264 -10.51 18.57 -1.43
CA ALA A 264 -10.22 17.27 -0.81
C ALA A 264 -8.84 17.25 -0.14
N ALA A 265 -7.79 17.75 -0.79
CA ALA A 265 -6.44 17.82 -0.21
C ALA A 265 -6.37 18.67 1.08
N SER A 266 -7.33 19.58 1.29
CA SER A 266 -7.44 20.39 2.50
C SER A 266 -8.38 19.81 3.55
N ASP A 267 -9.15 18.77 3.20
CA ASP A 267 -10.09 18.10 4.10
C ASP A 267 -9.36 17.16 5.08
N LYS A 268 -9.81 17.17 6.34
CA LYS A 268 -9.21 16.37 7.41
C LYS A 268 -9.28 14.86 7.14
N SER A 269 -10.32 14.38 6.45
CA SER A 269 -10.49 12.96 6.10
C SER A 269 -9.44 12.48 5.12
N TYR A 270 -8.94 13.36 4.24
CA TYR A 270 -7.89 13.04 3.27
C TYR A 270 -6.49 13.50 3.69
N LYS A 271 -6.33 13.99 4.93
CA LYS A 271 -5.03 14.47 5.42
C LYS A 271 -3.98 13.35 5.38
N GLY A 272 -2.87 13.60 4.66
CA GLY A 272 -1.80 12.61 4.44
C GLY A 272 -2.17 11.53 3.39
N VAL A 273 -3.37 11.59 2.80
CA VAL A 273 -3.84 10.66 1.77
C VAL A 273 -3.81 11.29 0.40
N VAL A 274 -4.36 12.51 0.26
CA VAL A 274 -4.40 13.26 -1.00
C VAL A 274 -3.55 14.51 -0.88
N GLU A 275 -2.66 14.68 -1.84
CA GLU A 275 -1.93 15.93 -2.10
C GLU A 275 -2.40 16.51 -3.42
N TYR A 276 -2.55 17.83 -3.49
CA TYR A 276 -2.83 18.55 -4.73
C TYR A 276 -1.54 19.19 -5.24
N SER A 277 -1.19 18.91 -6.49
CA SER A 277 -0.04 19.52 -7.15
C SER A 277 -0.44 20.29 -8.41
N ASP A 278 0.17 21.46 -8.59
CA ASP A 278 0.18 22.25 -9.83
C ASP A 278 1.61 22.38 -10.41
N GLU A 279 2.51 21.48 -9.98
CA GLU A 279 3.87 21.36 -10.48
C GLU A 279 3.98 20.40 -11.67
N ALA A 280 5.05 20.52 -12.46
CA ALA A 280 5.31 19.63 -13.60
C ALA A 280 6.12 18.41 -13.13
N LEU A 281 5.45 17.48 -12.42
CA LEU A 281 6.09 16.34 -11.78
C LEU A 281 6.42 15.20 -12.75
N VAL A 282 7.47 14.47 -12.40
CA VAL A 282 7.84 13.18 -13.00
C VAL A 282 8.05 12.13 -11.91
N SER A 283 8.20 10.86 -12.28
CA SER A 283 8.23 9.75 -11.32
C SER A 283 9.31 9.87 -10.22
N GLN A 284 10.45 10.50 -10.51
CA GLN A 284 11.52 10.65 -9.52
C GLN A 284 11.17 11.65 -8.41
N ASP A 285 10.31 12.64 -8.70
CA ASP A 285 9.88 13.66 -7.73
C ASP A 285 8.94 13.09 -6.68
N ILE A 286 8.36 11.91 -6.96
CA ILE A 286 7.35 11.24 -6.12
C ILE A 286 8.00 10.32 -5.07
N VAL A 287 9.26 9.90 -5.31
CA VAL A 287 9.95 8.98 -4.41
C VAL A 287 10.12 9.60 -3.02
N GLY A 288 9.66 8.88 -1.99
CA GLY A 288 9.67 9.34 -0.60
C GLY A 288 8.43 10.17 -0.20
N ASN A 289 7.50 10.44 -1.12
CA ASN A 289 6.25 11.15 -0.77
C ASN A 289 5.29 10.20 -0.03
N PRO A 290 4.80 10.56 1.18
CA PRO A 290 3.95 9.68 2.00
C PRO A 290 2.49 9.63 1.56
N HIS A 291 2.03 10.49 0.66
CA HIS A 291 0.64 10.52 0.24
C HIS A 291 0.29 9.30 -0.63
N SER A 292 -0.94 8.83 -0.51
CA SER A 292 -1.46 7.73 -1.34
C SER A 292 -1.73 8.18 -2.77
N CYS A 293 -2.08 9.45 -2.95
CA CYS A 293 -2.37 10.06 -4.24
C CYS A 293 -1.89 11.51 -4.25
N ILE A 294 -0.99 11.83 -5.15
CA ILE A 294 -0.58 13.20 -5.48
C ILE A 294 -1.32 13.54 -6.77
N PHE A 295 -2.42 14.27 -6.65
CA PHE A 295 -3.25 14.66 -7.79
C PHE A 295 -2.53 15.72 -8.63
N ASP A 296 -2.33 15.44 -9.91
CA ASP A 296 -1.68 16.35 -10.87
C ASP A 296 -2.74 17.16 -11.63
N SER A 297 -2.93 18.40 -11.20
CA SER A 297 -3.94 19.30 -11.77
C SER A 297 -3.65 19.72 -13.21
N LYS A 298 -2.38 19.68 -13.64
CA LYS A 298 -1.98 20.03 -15.01
C LYS A 298 -2.33 18.96 -16.03
N LEU A 299 -2.58 17.73 -15.57
CA LEU A 299 -2.93 16.60 -16.42
C LEU A 299 -4.44 16.31 -16.45
N THR A 300 -5.27 17.15 -15.82
CA THR A 300 -6.73 17.04 -15.91
C THR A 300 -7.20 17.43 -17.32
N LEU A 301 -7.91 16.51 -17.97
CA LEU A 301 -8.47 16.73 -19.32
C LEU A 301 -9.96 16.42 -19.33
N MET A 302 -10.70 17.17 -20.14
CA MET A 302 -12.12 16.92 -20.41
C MET A 302 -12.36 16.77 -21.91
N LEU A 303 -13.23 15.82 -22.27
CA LEU A 303 -13.83 15.76 -23.61
C LEU A 303 -15.34 15.94 -23.48
N GLY A 304 -15.86 17.05 -24.04
CA GLY A 304 -17.20 17.53 -23.68
C GLY A 304 -17.25 17.91 -22.21
N ASN A 305 -18.43 17.76 -21.58
CA ASN A 305 -18.68 18.18 -20.20
C ASN A 305 -18.81 17.01 -19.19
N ARG A 306 -18.63 15.74 -19.64
CA ARG A 306 -18.82 14.56 -18.79
C ARG A 306 -17.72 13.51 -18.91
N PHE A 307 -16.84 13.59 -19.88
CA PHE A 307 -15.76 12.63 -20.04
C PHE A 307 -14.46 13.23 -19.53
N VAL A 308 -14.05 12.78 -18.36
CA VAL A 308 -12.89 13.32 -17.63
C VAL A 308 -11.74 12.32 -17.62
N LYS A 309 -10.53 12.85 -17.69
CA LYS A 309 -9.28 12.15 -17.38
C LYS A 309 -8.59 12.91 -16.25
N VAL A 310 -8.22 12.18 -15.20
CA VAL A 310 -7.44 12.69 -14.07
C VAL A 310 -6.22 11.80 -13.82
N VAL A 311 -5.16 12.35 -13.27
CA VAL A 311 -3.90 11.66 -13.03
C VAL A 311 -3.49 11.82 -11.57
N GLY A 312 -3.11 10.70 -10.95
CA GLY A 312 -2.58 10.66 -9.59
C GLY A 312 -1.24 9.93 -9.54
N TRP A 313 -0.21 10.61 -9.04
CA TRP A 313 1.10 10.02 -8.75
C TRP A 313 1.11 9.37 -7.38
N TYR A 314 1.94 8.36 -7.19
CA TYR A 314 2.14 7.72 -5.89
C TYR A 314 3.48 7.00 -5.81
N ASP A 315 4.15 7.15 -4.68
CA ASP A 315 5.23 6.25 -4.32
C ASP A 315 4.62 4.91 -3.91
N ASN A 316 4.79 3.90 -4.77
CA ASN A 316 4.13 2.61 -4.59
C ASN A 316 4.67 1.80 -3.40
N GLU A 317 5.82 2.18 -2.84
CA GLU A 317 6.40 1.60 -1.63
C GLU A 317 6.18 2.51 -0.40
N TRP A 318 6.58 3.77 -0.46
CA TRP A 318 6.57 4.68 0.68
C TRP A 318 5.17 5.13 1.09
N GLY A 319 4.38 5.63 0.14
CA GLY A 319 2.99 6.04 0.40
C GLY A 319 2.16 4.88 0.95
N TYR A 320 2.30 3.69 0.35
CA TYR A 320 1.63 2.48 0.81
C TYR A 320 2.09 2.03 2.21
N SER A 321 3.38 2.14 2.52
CA SER A 321 3.93 1.78 3.83
C SER A 321 3.42 2.71 4.93
N ASN A 322 3.26 4.00 4.65
CA ASN A 322 2.64 4.94 5.58
C ASN A 322 1.17 4.55 5.90
N ARG A 323 0.39 4.14 4.91
CA ARG A 323 -0.97 3.61 5.14
C ARG A 323 -0.97 2.35 5.99
N CYS A 324 0.03 1.46 5.82
CA CYS A 324 0.18 0.29 6.71
C CYS A 324 0.45 0.71 8.15
N VAL A 325 1.29 1.73 8.41
CA VAL A 325 1.55 2.25 9.76
C VAL A 325 0.27 2.78 10.39
N GLU A 326 -0.50 3.59 9.67
CA GLU A 326 -1.76 4.15 10.15
C GLU A 326 -2.81 3.07 10.44
N LEU A 327 -2.90 2.04 9.58
CA LEU A 327 -3.78 0.91 9.83
C LEU A 327 -3.34 0.07 11.02
N LEU A 328 -2.03 -0.13 11.25
CA LEU A 328 -1.55 -0.78 12.48
C LEU A 328 -2.00 -0.02 13.72
N GLU A 329 -1.94 1.32 13.72
CA GLU A 329 -2.45 2.14 14.81
C GLU A 329 -3.96 2.04 14.98
N LEU A 330 -4.72 2.05 13.88
CA LEU A 330 -6.17 1.89 13.92
C LEU A 330 -6.56 0.53 14.51
N LEU A 331 -5.91 -0.55 14.07
CA LEU A 331 -6.15 -1.90 14.53
C LEU A 331 -5.68 -2.12 15.98
N GLY A 332 -4.76 -1.31 16.46
CA GLY A 332 -4.22 -1.38 17.83
C GLY A 332 -5.05 -0.65 18.90
N ARG A 333 -6.12 0.02 18.51
CA ARG A 333 -7.02 0.77 19.43
C ARG A 333 -7.99 -0.12 20.21
#